data_3de22b3960c3c5885ee91cd3592faa04
#
_entry.id   3de22b3960c3c5885ee91cd3592faa04
#
_cell.length_a   1.000
_cell.length_b   1.000
_cell.length_c   1.000
_cell.angle_alpha   90.00
_cell.angle_beta   90.00
_cell.angle_gamma   90.00
#
_symmetry.space_group_name_H-M   'P 1'
#
loop_
_entity.id
_entity.type
_entity.pdbx_description
1 polymer ?
#
loop_
_entity_poly.entity_id
_entity_poly.type
_entity_poly.pdbx_seq_one_letter_code
_entity_poly.pdbx_strand_id
1 'polypeptide(L)'
;VSEDFLIDTSALVRFYRRQAGSEWDRLVESGRVGLCEPVRQEFLRAVGGRPAYYEADDLLRAVFPYWAARDAVWAETEALQRQLADAGVHQCASPVDLLVAVIAQQHRLTVLHQDADFETIARVTGQPVRRILG
;
A
#
# COMPACT_ATOMS: atom_id res chain seq x y z
N VAL A 1 -5.65 2.91 20.90
CA VAL A 1 -6.17 2.50 19.58
C VAL A 1 -5.06 1.81 18.81
N SER A 2 -5.33 0.61 18.36
CA SER A 2 -4.39 -0.16 17.55
C SER A 2 -4.24 0.45 16.17
N GLU A 3 -3.01 0.52 15.69
CA GLU A 3 -2.70 0.98 14.35
C GLU A 3 -2.93 -0.16 13.35
N ASP A 4 -3.70 0.10 12.30
CA ASP A 4 -3.89 -0.83 11.20
C ASP A 4 -3.20 -0.30 9.95
N PHE A 5 -2.76 -1.21 9.10
CA PHE A 5 -1.89 -0.89 7.98
C PHE A 5 -2.51 -1.29 6.64
N LEU A 6 -2.20 -0.49 5.62
CA LEU A 6 -2.41 -0.86 4.22
C LEU A 6 -1.04 -1.07 3.59
N ILE A 7 -0.79 -2.28 3.10
CA ILE A 7 0.52 -2.63 2.54
C ILE A 7 0.64 -2.13 1.10
N ASP A 8 1.72 -1.40 0.81
CA ASP A 8 2.09 -1.03 -0.55
C ASP A 8 2.92 -2.13 -1.20
N THR A 9 3.02 -2.10 -2.52
CA THR A 9 3.75 -3.11 -3.30
C THR A 9 5.21 -3.23 -2.85
N SER A 10 5.87 -2.11 -2.55
CA SER A 10 7.27 -2.13 -2.11
C SER A 10 7.48 -2.92 -0.82
N ALA A 11 6.53 -2.81 0.12
CA ALA A 11 6.56 -3.59 1.35
C ALA A 11 6.10 -5.03 1.12
N LEU A 12 5.08 -5.23 0.28
CA LEU A 12 4.57 -6.56 -0.03
C LEU A 12 5.63 -7.46 -0.65
N VAL A 13 6.46 -6.92 -1.54
CA VAL A 13 7.59 -7.65 -2.12
C VAL A 13 8.55 -8.11 -1.02
N ARG A 14 8.86 -7.26 -0.05
CA ARG A 14 9.74 -7.61 1.07
C ARG A 14 9.12 -8.70 1.94
N PHE A 15 7.86 -8.57 2.26
CA PHE A 15 7.14 -9.56 3.05
C PHE A 15 7.07 -10.91 2.31
N TYR A 16 6.72 -10.89 1.03
CA TYR A 16 6.59 -12.11 0.21
C TYR A 16 7.92 -12.87 0.09
N ARG A 17 9.03 -12.13 0.03
CA ARG A 17 10.39 -12.70 -0.01
C ARG A 17 10.93 -13.05 1.38
N ARG A 18 10.12 -12.96 2.42
CA ARG A 18 10.50 -13.22 3.81
C ARG A 18 11.66 -12.35 4.28
N GLN A 19 11.67 -11.09 3.85
CA GLN A 19 12.68 -10.11 4.24
C GLN A 19 12.20 -9.19 5.36
N ALA A 20 10.93 -9.28 5.75
CA ALA A 20 10.37 -8.52 6.86
C ALA A 20 10.65 -9.22 8.20
N GLY A 21 10.71 -8.44 9.28
CA GLY A 21 10.94 -8.99 10.61
C GLY A 21 9.72 -9.70 11.19
N SER A 22 9.94 -10.46 12.26
CA SER A 22 8.89 -11.23 12.93
C SER A 22 7.76 -10.37 13.49
N GLU A 23 8.02 -9.10 13.78
CA GLU A 23 6.99 -8.15 14.20
C GLU A 23 5.89 -8.05 13.13
N TRP A 24 6.28 -7.94 11.86
CA TRP A 24 5.33 -7.82 10.76
C TRP A 24 4.60 -9.13 10.50
N ASP A 25 5.28 -10.27 10.64
CA ASP A 25 4.62 -11.57 10.54
C ASP A 25 3.48 -11.69 11.55
N ARG A 26 3.71 -11.25 12.78
CA ARG A 26 2.67 -11.27 13.82
C ARG A 26 1.50 -10.33 13.52
N LEU A 27 1.79 -9.13 13.00
CA LEU A 27 0.75 -8.17 12.63
C LEU A 27 -0.10 -8.68 11.45
N VAL A 28 0.54 -9.31 10.47
CA VAL A 28 -0.16 -9.94 9.35
C VAL A 28 -1.05 -11.08 9.84
N GLU A 29 -0.53 -11.96 10.67
CA GLU A 29 -1.29 -13.08 11.24
C GLU A 29 -2.51 -12.61 12.05
N SER A 30 -2.41 -11.46 12.69
CA SER A 30 -3.52 -10.91 13.47
C SER A 30 -4.52 -10.13 12.64
N GLY A 31 -4.34 -10.05 11.30
CA GLY A 31 -5.27 -9.35 10.41
C GLY A 31 -5.15 -7.84 10.42
N ARG A 32 -4.04 -7.30 10.91
CA ARG A 32 -3.86 -5.85 11.06
C ARG A 32 -3.15 -5.19 9.88
N VAL A 33 -2.75 -5.99 8.89
CA VAL A 33 -2.15 -5.50 7.64
C VAL A 33 -3.08 -5.91 6.50
N GLY A 34 -3.62 -4.94 5.81
CA GLY A 34 -4.58 -5.18 4.73
C GLY A 34 -4.02 -4.89 3.36
N LEU A 35 -4.76 -5.31 2.35
CA LEU A 35 -4.40 -5.21 0.93
C LEU A 35 -5.50 -4.45 0.19
N CYS A 36 -5.15 -3.76 -0.87
CA CYS A 36 -6.12 -3.15 -1.78
C CYS A 36 -5.88 -3.61 -3.21
N GLU A 37 -6.87 -3.42 -4.07
CA GLU A 37 -6.84 -3.94 -5.44
C GLU A 37 -5.69 -3.36 -6.27
N PRO A 38 -5.38 -2.06 -6.24
CA PRO A 38 -4.24 -1.54 -7.00
C PRO A 38 -2.92 -2.24 -6.69
N VAL A 39 -2.67 -2.53 -5.42
CA VAL A 39 -1.43 -3.22 -4.99
C VAL A 39 -1.46 -4.67 -5.43
N ARG A 40 -2.60 -5.34 -5.28
CA ARG A 40 -2.75 -6.73 -5.72
C ARG A 40 -2.38 -6.86 -7.20
N GLN A 41 -2.96 -6.01 -8.05
CA GLN A 41 -2.71 -6.08 -9.49
C GLN A 41 -1.28 -5.71 -9.85
N GLU A 42 -0.71 -4.70 -9.20
CA GLU A 42 0.67 -4.31 -9.44
C GLU A 42 1.65 -5.42 -9.05
N PHE A 43 1.43 -6.04 -7.91
CA PHE A 43 2.26 -7.15 -7.44
C PHE A 43 2.15 -8.36 -8.36
N LEU A 44 0.92 -8.76 -8.70
CA LEU A 44 0.70 -9.95 -9.52
C LEU A 44 1.19 -9.79 -10.95
N ARG A 45 1.19 -8.56 -11.47
CA ARG A 45 1.73 -8.27 -12.80
C ARG A 45 3.20 -8.68 -12.93
N ALA A 46 3.95 -8.63 -11.84
CA ALA A 46 5.37 -8.95 -11.82
C ALA A 46 5.64 -10.45 -11.64
N VAL A 47 4.62 -11.24 -11.30
CA VAL A 47 4.78 -12.69 -11.10
C VAL A 47 4.83 -13.41 -12.45
N GLY A 48 5.87 -14.21 -12.66
CA GLY A 48 6.09 -14.89 -13.92
C GLY A 48 5.32 -16.21 -14.03
N GLY A 49 4.56 -16.36 -15.12
CA GLY A 49 3.88 -17.58 -15.49
C GLY A 49 2.54 -17.80 -14.79
N ARG A 50 1.67 -18.51 -15.48
CA ARG A 50 0.29 -18.73 -15.04
C ARG A 50 0.20 -19.48 -13.69
N PRO A 51 0.92 -20.59 -13.47
CA PRO A 51 0.80 -21.29 -12.18
C PRO A 51 1.24 -20.42 -11.00
N ALA A 52 2.36 -19.71 -11.14
CA ALA A 52 2.86 -18.83 -10.09
C ALA A 52 1.92 -17.66 -9.82
N TYR A 53 1.27 -17.12 -10.85
CA TYR A 53 0.28 -16.06 -10.70
C TYR A 53 -0.86 -16.51 -9.77
N TYR A 54 -1.47 -17.67 -10.06
CA TYR A 54 -2.59 -18.14 -9.26
C TYR A 54 -2.18 -18.57 -7.86
N GLU A 55 -0.99 -19.13 -7.70
CA GLU A 55 -0.45 -19.47 -6.38
C GLU A 55 -0.27 -18.21 -5.53
N ALA A 56 0.32 -17.16 -6.12
CA ALA A 56 0.50 -15.90 -5.43
C ALA A 56 -0.85 -15.24 -5.10
N ASP A 57 -1.80 -15.24 -6.03
CA ASP A 57 -3.12 -14.67 -5.80
C ASP A 57 -3.85 -15.38 -4.67
N ASP A 58 -3.82 -16.71 -4.64
CA ASP A 58 -4.44 -17.49 -3.57
C ASP A 58 -3.82 -17.16 -2.22
N LEU A 59 -2.49 -17.00 -2.17
CA LEU A 59 -1.80 -16.61 -0.94
C LEU A 59 -2.24 -15.21 -0.46
N LEU A 60 -2.29 -14.23 -1.36
CA LEU A 60 -2.69 -12.87 -0.99
C LEU A 60 -4.12 -12.87 -0.42
N ARG A 61 -5.04 -13.60 -1.06
CA ARG A 61 -6.44 -13.67 -0.59
C ARG A 61 -6.57 -14.38 0.75
N ALA A 62 -5.73 -15.37 1.00
CA ALA A 62 -5.76 -16.11 2.26
C ALA A 62 -5.17 -15.33 3.42
N VAL A 63 -4.18 -14.48 3.16
CA VAL A 63 -3.36 -13.85 4.20
C VAL A 63 -3.86 -12.46 4.59
N PHE A 64 -4.32 -11.66 3.63
CA PHE A 64 -4.62 -10.25 3.86
C PHE A 64 -6.11 -9.95 3.83
N PRO A 65 -6.65 -9.23 4.83
CA PRO A 65 -7.96 -8.60 4.68
C PRO A 65 -7.91 -7.54 3.58
N TYR A 66 -9.07 -7.26 2.99
CA TYR A 66 -9.17 -6.41 1.80
C TYR A 66 -9.83 -5.08 2.14
N TRP A 67 -9.22 -3.99 1.67
CA TRP A 67 -9.75 -2.63 1.84
C TRP A 67 -10.15 -2.08 0.49
N ALA A 68 -11.45 -1.89 0.29
CA ALA A 68 -11.97 -1.39 -0.98
C ALA A 68 -11.88 0.13 -1.04
N ALA A 69 -11.63 0.66 -2.25
CA ALA A 69 -11.78 2.08 -2.49
C ALA A 69 -13.24 2.48 -2.34
N ARG A 70 -13.49 3.60 -1.65
CA ARG A 70 -14.83 4.17 -1.53
C ARG A 70 -15.15 5.03 -2.75
N ASP A 71 -16.41 5.40 -2.88
CA ASP A 71 -16.84 6.38 -3.87
C ASP A 71 -16.02 7.65 -3.75
N ALA A 72 -15.91 8.41 -4.81
CA ALA A 72 -15.09 9.62 -4.89
C ALA A 72 -13.58 9.37 -4.87
N VAL A 73 -13.10 8.12 -4.99
CA VAL A 73 -11.67 7.81 -5.00
C VAL A 73 -10.92 8.60 -6.09
N TRP A 74 -11.51 8.75 -7.27
CA TRP A 74 -10.86 9.48 -8.36
C TRP A 74 -10.81 10.98 -8.12
N ALA A 75 -11.85 11.55 -7.53
CA ALA A 75 -11.82 12.97 -7.13
C ALA A 75 -10.78 13.20 -6.03
N GLU A 76 -10.65 12.25 -5.12
CA GLU A 76 -9.68 12.35 -4.03
C GLU A 76 -8.24 12.15 -4.51
N THR A 77 -7.98 11.23 -5.45
CA THR A 77 -6.64 11.09 -6.04
C THR A 77 -6.26 12.33 -6.85
N GLU A 78 -7.21 12.92 -7.57
CA GLU A 78 -6.95 14.18 -8.28
C GLU A 78 -6.58 15.30 -7.29
N ALA A 79 -7.32 15.43 -6.19
CA ALA A 79 -7.02 16.44 -5.17
C ALA A 79 -5.64 16.22 -4.54
N LEU A 80 -5.28 14.96 -4.26
CA LEU A 80 -3.96 14.61 -3.74
C LEU A 80 -2.86 14.97 -4.74
N GLN A 81 -3.06 14.63 -6.01
CA GLN A 81 -2.07 14.95 -7.05
C GLN A 81 -1.87 16.46 -7.16
N ARG A 82 -2.94 17.25 -7.10
CA ARG A 82 -2.84 18.72 -7.11
C ARG A 82 -2.10 19.25 -5.89
N GLN A 83 -2.35 18.68 -4.73
CA GLN A 83 -1.63 19.07 -3.52
C GLN A 83 -0.13 18.82 -3.65
N LEU A 84 0.26 17.68 -4.24
CA LEU A 84 1.66 17.38 -4.52
C LEU A 84 2.23 18.32 -5.58
N ALA A 85 1.46 18.66 -6.60
CA ALA A 85 1.88 19.59 -7.65
C ALA A 85 2.10 21.00 -7.08
N ASP A 86 1.24 21.45 -6.18
CA ASP A 86 1.39 22.77 -5.53
C ASP A 86 2.67 22.82 -4.68
N ALA A 87 3.11 21.67 -4.18
CA ALA A 87 4.38 21.55 -3.46
C ALA A 87 5.58 21.26 -4.40
N GLY A 88 5.34 21.16 -5.71
CA GLY A 88 6.38 20.89 -6.70
C GLY A 88 6.89 19.46 -6.74
N VAL A 89 6.16 18.50 -6.17
CA VAL A 89 6.61 17.10 -6.02
C VAL A 89 5.67 16.06 -6.63
N HIS A 90 4.76 16.49 -7.51
CA HIS A 90 3.76 15.57 -8.09
C HIS A 90 4.35 14.38 -8.86
N GLN A 91 5.60 14.49 -9.32
CA GLN A 91 6.26 13.38 -10.04
C GLN A 91 6.70 12.24 -9.13
N CYS A 92 6.66 12.43 -7.81
CA CYS A 92 7.06 11.37 -6.87
C CYS A 92 6.07 10.21 -6.83
N ALA A 93 4.80 10.43 -7.17
CA ALA A 93 3.74 9.44 -6.97
C ALA A 93 3.16 8.98 -8.31
N SER A 94 3.19 7.67 -8.53
CA SER A 94 2.46 7.03 -9.63
C SER A 94 0.96 7.03 -9.33
N PRO A 95 0.11 6.75 -10.33
CA PRO A 95 -1.33 6.56 -10.07
C PRO A 95 -1.61 5.49 -9.01
N VAL A 96 -0.84 4.41 -8.97
CA VAL A 96 -0.99 3.38 -7.93
C VAL A 96 -0.66 3.95 -6.56
N ASP A 97 0.42 4.72 -6.43
CA ASP A 97 0.78 5.36 -5.16
C ASP A 97 -0.32 6.30 -4.66
N LEU A 98 -0.91 7.07 -5.59
CA LEU A 98 -2.03 7.96 -5.25
C LEU A 98 -3.23 7.17 -4.75
N LEU A 99 -3.56 6.06 -5.41
CA LEU A 99 -4.67 5.19 -5.00
C LEU A 99 -4.41 4.59 -3.61
N VAL A 100 -3.21 4.09 -3.37
CA VAL A 100 -2.84 3.52 -2.06
C VAL A 100 -2.99 4.58 -0.97
N ALA A 101 -2.44 5.76 -1.18
CA ALA A 101 -2.52 6.84 -0.20
C ALA A 101 -3.98 7.24 0.08
N VAL A 102 -4.79 7.38 -0.96
CA VAL A 102 -6.21 7.78 -0.80
C VAL A 102 -7.01 6.67 -0.11
N ILE A 103 -6.83 5.41 -0.49
CA ILE A 103 -7.53 4.30 0.18
C ILE A 103 -7.14 4.24 1.66
N ALA A 104 -5.87 4.43 1.97
CA ALA A 104 -5.42 4.51 3.37
C ALA A 104 -6.11 5.65 4.11
N GLN A 105 -6.21 6.83 3.50
CA GLN A 105 -6.90 7.97 4.10
C GLN A 105 -8.37 7.69 4.34
N GLN A 106 -9.04 7.07 3.36
CA GLN A 106 -10.46 6.74 3.48
C GLN A 106 -10.76 5.83 4.67
N HIS A 107 -9.84 4.91 4.97
CA HIS A 107 -10.02 3.91 6.02
C HIS A 107 -9.18 4.19 7.28
N ARG A 108 -8.50 5.34 7.33
CA ARG A 108 -7.65 5.75 8.46
C ARG A 108 -6.56 4.73 8.75
N LEU A 109 -5.90 4.28 7.71
CA LEU A 109 -4.81 3.30 7.80
C LEU A 109 -3.46 3.98 7.66
N THR A 110 -2.43 3.37 8.24
CA THR A 110 -1.04 3.74 7.99
C THR A 110 -0.54 2.97 6.78
N VAL A 111 0.11 3.64 5.83
CA VAL A 111 0.71 2.97 4.68
C VAL A 111 2.00 2.27 5.11
N LEU A 112 2.06 0.96 4.92
CA LEU A 112 3.26 0.17 5.15
C LEU A 112 4.02 0.06 3.83
N HIS A 113 5.24 0.61 3.78
CA HIS A 113 5.97 0.77 2.52
C HIS A 113 7.48 0.54 2.69
N GLN A 114 8.19 0.56 1.57
CA GLN A 114 9.65 0.62 1.51
C GLN A 114 10.08 1.48 0.33
N ASP A 115 9.48 2.67 0.22
CA ASP A 115 9.68 3.59 -0.91
C ASP A 115 9.67 5.04 -0.38
N ALA A 116 10.75 5.76 -0.64
CA ALA A 116 10.89 7.16 -0.23
C ALA A 116 9.78 8.08 -0.76
N ASP A 117 9.10 7.71 -1.83
CA ASP A 117 8.00 8.50 -2.39
C ASP A 117 6.84 8.62 -1.40
N PHE A 118 6.57 7.59 -0.60
CA PHE A 118 5.55 7.69 0.44
C PHE A 118 5.94 8.64 1.57
N GLU A 119 7.24 8.78 1.85
CA GLU A 119 7.70 9.79 2.82
C GLU A 119 7.51 11.19 2.30
N THR A 120 7.69 11.40 0.99
CA THR A 120 7.37 12.68 0.34
C THR A 120 5.88 13.00 0.44
N ILE A 121 5.02 12.03 0.15
CA ILE A 121 3.57 12.17 0.31
C ILE A 121 3.22 12.52 1.76
N ALA A 122 3.83 11.85 2.71
CA ALA A 122 3.59 12.09 4.14
C ALA A 122 3.97 13.51 4.55
N ARG A 123 5.10 14.04 4.06
CA ARG A 123 5.51 15.40 4.37
C ARG A 123 4.52 16.44 3.88
N VAL A 124 3.92 16.21 2.72
CA VAL A 124 2.99 17.18 2.11
C VAL A 124 1.59 17.06 2.72
N THR A 125 1.13 15.85 2.99
CA THR A 125 -0.28 15.58 3.33
C THR A 125 -0.54 15.24 4.78
N GLY A 126 0.49 14.84 5.54
CA GLY A 126 0.31 14.30 6.89
C GLY A 126 -0.18 12.86 6.91
N GLN A 127 -0.23 12.17 5.76
CA GLN A 127 -0.61 10.75 5.71
C GLN A 127 0.34 9.92 6.56
N PRO A 128 -0.17 9.13 7.54
CA PRO A 128 0.69 8.24 8.30
C PRO A 128 1.32 7.17 7.41
N VAL A 129 2.62 7.03 7.50
CA VAL A 129 3.38 6.03 6.74
C VAL A 129 4.40 5.37 7.68
N ARG A 130 4.78 4.14 7.34
CA ARG A 130 5.79 3.41 8.10
C ARG A 130 6.59 2.49 7.19
N ARG A 131 7.91 2.49 7.35
CA ARG A 131 8.77 1.57 6.59
C ARG A 131 8.72 0.17 7.19
N ILE A 132 8.67 -0.85 6.32
CA ILE A 132 8.68 -2.25 6.76
C ILE A 132 10.08 -2.67 7.23
N LEU A 133 11.12 -2.08 6.67
CA LEU A 133 12.52 -2.37 7.04
C LEU A 133 13.15 -1.26 7.90
N GLY A 134 12.32 -0.53 8.62
CA GLY A 134 12.80 0.56 9.47
C GLY A 134 13.07 1.82 8.69
#